data_4b8e5f7fe73d875d71c5a74872165db3
#
_entry.id   4b8e5f7fe73d875d71c5a74872165db3
#
_cell.length_a   1.000
_cell.length_b   1.000
_cell.length_c   1.000
_cell.angle_alpha   90.00
_cell.angle_beta   90.00
_cell.angle_gamma   90.00
#
_symmetry.space_group_name_H-M   'P 1'
#
loop_
_entity.id
_entity.type
_entity.pdbx_description
1 polymer ?
#
loop_
_entity_poly.entity_id
_entity_poly.type
_entity_poly.pdbx_seq_one_letter_code
_entity_poly.pdbx_strand_id
1 'polypeptide(L)'
;MFLKKQISALQCFLKNRAYALFFLGFTTLQAQEVKSISLNEAIKIAKENNRNILKSKLEVTLSEENIKENKELRLPEIEMNGAYSRITNITEFKGGFLKGKEVTRTIPEIYEVGTTFKMPLYVGNKINNAIKIANQENQIAQIKKEKTENDIELEVIGTYLGIYKMMELQKIIDENIKEEQNRLKEVQSLKKHGTVTKNEVLRAELQLSDRELNALTNSKNIKIALHDLKTLLQLPEREEITIDTTANIDEMQGLDPYEMYMNHALQNEEMRISSQEIAIKKTELKLAKGNYYPSINFFGNYSFNYPNYKFFPPNPYLYTLGQVGIEASFDISGLYKNKTKVQMATTRIQWQEMQSEIVKDKIQDELFRNHTQYQEIVEKFKVVDKAEELANENYRIVKLKYLNQLVLITEMVDADNALLQAKYNKISTRIDAVMKHYELLRTAGMLPSEI
;
A
#
# COMPACT_ATOMS: atom_id res chain seq x y z
N MET A 1 31.32 -36.34 -60.40
CA MET A 1 30.34 -35.23 -60.27
C MET A 1 29.94 -34.95 -58.81
N PHE A 2 30.40 -35.74 -57.83
CA PHE A 2 30.06 -35.60 -56.40
C PHE A 2 31.00 -34.68 -55.58
N LEU A 3 32.26 -34.50 -55.97
CA LEU A 3 33.25 -33.71 -55.24
C LEU A 3 33.11 -32.19 -55.41
N LYS A 4 32.53 -31.71 -56.54
CA LYS A 4 32.34 -30.25 -56.75
C LYS A 4 31.19 -29.65 -55.94
N LYS A 5 30.22 -30.44 -55.49
CA LYS A 5 29.09 -29.98 -54.66
C LYS A 5 29.42 -29.84 -53.16
N GLN A 6 30.43 -30.56 -52.65
CA GLN A 6 30.87 -30.44 -51.27
C GLN A 6 31.78 -29.21 -51.02
N ILE A 7 32.55 -28.79 -52.01
CA ILE A 7 33.45 -27.63 -51.91
C ILE A 7 32.66 -26.32 -51.91
N SER A 8 31.55 -26.23 -52.67
CA SER A 8 30.68 -25.02 -52.66
C SER A 8 29.88 -24.85 -51.37
N ALA A 9 29.51 -25.96 -50.68
CA ALA A 9 28.83 -25.92 -49.38
C ALA A 9 29.77 -25.48 -48.25
N LEU A 10 31.04 -25.88 -48.29
CA LEU A 10 32.05 -25.46 -47.30
C LEU A 10 32.44 -23.97 -47.46
N GLN A 11 32.49 -23.44 -48.65
CA GLN A 11 32.77 -22.01 -48.89
C GLN A 11 31.61 -21.09 -48.48
N CYS A 12 30.36 -21.55 -48.61
CA CYS A 12 29.17 -20.83 -48.13
C CYS A 12 29.12 -20.82 -46.61
N PHE A 13 29.53 -21.91 -45.93
CA PHE A 13 29.54 -22.02 -44.48
C PHE A 13 30.65 -21.17 -43.81
N LEU A 14 31.78 -20.99 -44.47
CA LEU A 14 32.89 -20.17 -43.98
C LEU A 14 32.67 -18.65 -44.21
N LYS A 15 31.93 -18.27 -45.26
CA LYS A 15 31.56 -16.85 -45.48
C LYS A 15 30.54 -16.32 -44.48
N ASN A 16 29.58 -17.16 -44.06
CA ASN A 16 28.58 -16.74 -43.08
C ASN A 16 29.11 -16.67 -41.61
N ARG A 17 30.19 -17.38 -41.29
CA ARG A 17 30.84 -17.23 -39.95
C ARG A 17 31.74 -15.99 -39.85
N ALA A 18 32.28 -15.48 -40.90
CA ALA A 18 33.05 -14.22 -40.88
C ALA A 18 32.18 -12.98 -40.67
N TYR A 19 30.91 -12.99 -41.09
CA TYR A 19 29.98 -11.91 -40.82
C TYR A 19 29.34 -12.00 -39.40
N ALA A 20 29.26 -13.18 -38.79
CA ALA A 20 28.74 -13.34 -37.42
C ALA A 20 29.74 -12.90 -36.34
N LEU A 21 31.05 -12.86 -36.65
CA LEU A 21 32.09 -12.40 -35.70
C LEU A 21 32.31 -10.89 -35.74
N PHE A 22 31.83 -10.18 -36.78
CA PHE A 22 31.97 -8.73 -36.88
C PHE A 22 30.76 -7.98 -36.23
N PHE A 23 29.68 -8.68 -35.86
CA PHE A 23 28.52 -8.08 -35.22
C PHE A 23 28.55 -8.18 -33.68
N LEU A 24 29.57 -8.81 -33.09
CA LEU A 24 29.72 -9.01 -31.64
C LEU A 24 30.62 -7.98 -30.96
N GLY A 25 31.01 -6.91 -31.65
CA GLY A 25 31.97 -5.91 -31.18
C GLY A 25 31.45 -4.51 -30.88
N PHE A 26 30.14 -4.26 -30.99
CA PHE A 26 29.54 -2.98 -30.58
C PHE A 26 28.59 -3.20 -29.38
N THR A 27 29.11 -3.71 -28.27
CA THR A 27 28.53 -3.34 -26.97
C THR A 27 28.98 -1.88 -26.76
N THR A 28 28.15 -0.95 -27.15
CA THR A 28 28.23 0.42 -26.65
C THR A 28 28.29 0.31 -25.11
N LEU A 29 29.44 0.66 -24.55
CA LEU A 29 29.45 1.14 -23.17
C LEU A 29 28.58 2.42 -23.20
N GLN A 30 27.26 2.25 -23.02
CA GLN A 30 26.45 3.36 -22.60
C GLN A 30 27.00 3.70 -21.22
N ALA A 31 27.71 4.81 -21.14
CA ALA A 31 27.93 5.49 -19.88
C ALA A 31 26.53 5.56 -19.25
N GLN A 32 26.36 4.93 -18.10
CA GLN A 32 25.10 4.91 -17.38
C GLN A 32 24.84 6.36 -16.97
N GLU A 33 23.99 7.04 -17.74
CA GLU A 33 23.61 8.42 -17.48
C GLU A 33 22.80 8.40 -16.17
N VAL A 34 23.35 9.01 -15.13
CA VAL A 34 22.67 9.11 -13.84
C VAL A 34 21.43 9.99 -14.05
N LYS A 35 20.27 9.38 -13.97
CA LYS A 35 19.00 10.09 -14.17
C LYS A 35 18.68 10.96 -12.95
N SER A 36 18.62 12.28 -13.16
CA SER A 36 18.13 13.21 -12.15
C SER A 36 16.61 13.25 -12.17
N ILE A 37 15.97 12.98 -11.02
CA ILE A 37 14.53 12.88 -10.86
C ILE A 37 14.05 14.04 -9.98
N SER A 38 13.06 14.81 -10.47
CA SER A 38 12.39 15.84 -9.68
C SER A 38 11.36 15.23 -8.71
N LEU A 39 10.93 15.99 -7.70
CA LEU A 39 9.91 15.53 -6.75
C LEU A 39 8.61 15.14 -7.47
N ASN A 40 8.12 15.96 -8.38
CA ASN A 40 6.91 15.69 -9.15
C ASN A 40 7.03 14.45 -10.03
N GLU A 41 8.19 14.25 -10.65
CA GLU A 41 8.46 13.04 -11.44
C GLU A 41 8.49 11.80 -10.53
N ALA A 42 9.10 11.89 -9.37
CA ALA A 42 9.13 10.79 -8.39
C ALA A 42 7.72 10.40 -7.93
N ILE A 43 6.87 11.36 -7.58
CA ILE A 43 5.48 11.13 -7.20
C ILE A 43 4.71 10.46 -8.34
N LYS A 44 4.85 10.96 -9.58
CA LYS A 44 4.18 10.38 -10.75
C LYS A 44 4.60 8.94 -11.00
N ILE A 45 5.90 8.65 -10.98
CA ILE A 45 6.42 7.28 -11.16
C ILE A 45 5.88 6.35 -10.07
N ALA A 46 5.85 6.81 -8.81
CA ALA A 46 5.30 6.02 -7.71
C ALA A 46 3.80 5.73 -7.90
N LYS A 47 2.99 6.73 -8.27
CA LYS A 47 1.54 6.55 -8.55
C LYS A 47 1.27 5.54 -9.68
N GLU A 48 2.18 5.44 -10.65
CA GLU A 48 2.06 4.51 -11.78
C GLU A 48 2.54 3.09 -11.44
N ASN A 49 3.65 2.95 -10.71
CA ASN A 49 4.39 1.70 -10.60
C ASN A 49 4.36 1.05 -9.20
N ASN A 50 4.03 1.82 -8.13
CA ASN A 50 4.11 1.30 -6.77
C ASN A 50 3.19 0.10 -6.56
N ARG A 51 3.74 -1.00 -6.02
CA ARG A 51 3.01 -2.26 -5.84
C ARG A 51 1.83 -2.15 -4.89
N ASN A 52 1.89 -1.29 -3.87
CA ASN A 52 0.78 -1.10 -2.94
C ASN A 52 -0.39 -0.39 -3.65
N ILE A 53 -0.11 0.58 -4.52
CA ILE A 53 -1.12 1.24 -5.35
C ILE A 53 -1.71 0.25 -6.37
N LEU A 54 -0.88 -0.54 -7.04
CA LEU A 54 -1.37 -1.58 -7.96
C LEU A 54 -2.23 -2.62 -7.23
N LYS A 55 -1.83 -3.03 -6.02
CA LYS A 55 -2.62 -3.93 -5.18
C LYS A 55 -3.97 -3.31 -4.82
N SER A 56 -4.02 -2.04 -4.43
CA SER A 56 -5.28 -1.36 -4.10
C SER A 56 -6.22 -1.22 -5.31
N LYS A 57 -5.68 -1.05 -6.52
CA LYS A 57 -6.45 -1.12 -7.77
C LYS A 57 -7.08 -2.50 -7.99
N LEU A 58 -6.34 -3.56 -7.71
CA LEU A 58 -6.87 -4.93 -7.78
C LEU A 58 -7.95 -5.19 -6.71
N GLU A 59 -7.83 -4.62 -5.52
CA GLU A 59 -8.85 -4.69 -4.46
C GLU A 59 -10.16 -4.02 -4.89
N VAL A 60 -10.08 -2.89 -5.63
CA VAL A 60 -11.27 -2.27 -6.25
C VAL A 60 -11.89 -3.21 -7.27
N THR A 61 -11.09 -3.80 -8.17
CA THR A 61 -11.59 -4.76 -9.17
C THR A 61 -12.27 -5.96 -8.51
N LEU A 62 -11.66 -6.53 -7.45
CA LEU A 62 -12.27 -7.62 -6.68
C LEU A 62 -13.62 -7.22 -6.07
N SER A 63 -13.74 -6.00 -5.56
CA SER A 63 -15.01 -5.52 -5.03
C SER A 63 -16.07 -5.29 -6.10
N GLU A 64 -15.68 -4.93 -7.33
CA GLU A 64 -16.58 -4.85 -8.49
C GLU A 64 -17.08 -6.24 -8.92
N GLU A 65 -16.19 -7.24 -8.91
CA GLU A 65 -16.60 -8.64 -9.18
C GLU A 65 -17.55 -9.16 -8.09
N ASN A 66 -17.32 -8.81 -6.80
CA ASN A 66 -18.23 -9.14 -5.70
C ASN A 66 -19.63 -8.54 -5.91
N ILE A 67 -19.74 -7.34 -6.49
CA ILE A 67 -21.04 -6.77 -6.87
C ILE A 67 -21.73 -7.63 -7.93
N LYS A 68 -20.98 -8.13 -8.94
CA LYS A 68 -21.52 -9.00 -9.99
C LYS A 68 -21.99 -10.33 -9.40
N GLU A 69 -21.17 -10.97 -8.56
CA GLU A 69 -21.51 -12.20 -7.85
C GLU A 69 -22.80 -12.04 -7.03
N ASN A 70 -22.95 -10.95 -6.27
CA ASN A 70 -24.19 -10.68 -5.53
C ASN A 70 -25.41 -10.41 -6.43
N LYS A 71 -25.22 -9.88 -7.65
CA LYS A 71 -26.29 -9.74 -8.64
C LYS A 71 -26.70 -11.09 -9.23
N GLU A 72 -25.77 -12.02 -9.38
CA GLU A 72 -26.03 -13.38 -9.87
C GLU A 72 -26.93 -14.20 -8.94
N LEU A 73 -27.01 -13.85 -7.65
CA LEU A 73 -28.00 -14.44 -6.73
C LEU A 73 -29.47 -14.30 -7.20
N ARG A 74 -29.74 -13.46 -8.20
CA ARG A 74 -31.06 -13.37 -8.86
C ARG A 74 -31.25 -14.37 -9.99
N LEU A 75 -30.16 -14.97 -10.48
CA LEU A 75 -30.20 -15.90 -11.58
C LEU A 75 -30.72 -17.26 -11.10
N PRO A 76 -31.25 -18.07 -12.01
CA PRO A 76 -31.66 -19.43 -11.69
C PRO A 76 -30.46 -20.31 -11.39
N GLU A 77 -30.59 -21.12 -10.34
CA GLU A 77 -29.70 -22.23 -10.05
C GLU A 77 -30.19 -23.48 -10.78
N ILE A 78 -29.34 -24.06 -11.58
CA ILE A 78 -29.65 -25.27 -12.37
C ILE A 78 -28.66 -26.33 -11.98
N GLU A 79 -29.19 -27.45 -11.44
CA GLU A 79 -28.40 -28.60 -11.03
C GLU A 79 -28.81 -29.86 -11.82
N MET A 80 -27.84 -30.67 -12.17
CA MET A 80 -28.03 -31.98 -12.75
C MET A 80 -27.48 -33.03 -11.80
N ASN A 81 -28.34 -33.93 -11.35
CA ASN A 81 -28.00 -35.00 -10.43
C ASN A 81 -28.24 -36.35 -11.06
N GLY A 82 -27.34 -37.31 -10.84
CA GLY A 82 -27.49 -38.69 -11.31
C GLY A 82 -27.14 -39.65 -10.18
N ALA A 83 -27.97 -40.65 -9.98
CA ALA A 83 -27.75 -41.73 -9.02
C ALA A 83 -27.99 -43.07 -9.65
N TYR A 84 -27.14 -44.04 -9.34
CA TYR A 84 -27.34 -45.48 -9.57
C TYR A 84 -27.20 -46.18 -8.24
N SER A 85 -28.17 -47.02 -7.92
CA SER A 85 -28.09 -47.84 -6.72
C SER A 85 -28.62 -49.22 -6.97
N ARG A 86 -28.15 -50.18 -6.18
CA ARG A 86 -28.67 -51.56 -6.18
C ARG A 86 -29.18 -51.86 -4.80
N ILE A 87 -30.46 -52.28 -4.74
CA ILE A 87 -31.12 -52.63 -3.51
C ILE A 87 -31.28 -54.17 -3.38
N THR A 88 -31.36 -54.60 -2.15
CA THR A 88 -31.69 -56.00 -1.82
C THR A 88 -33.20 -56.22 -1.85
N ASN A 89 -33.64 -57.49 -1.85
CA ASN A 89 -35.03 -57.80 -1.60
C ASN A 89 -35.50 -57.31 -0.23
N ILE A 90 -36.75 -56.88 -0.14
CA ILE A 90 -37.35 -56.47 1.08
C ILE A 90 -37.62 -57.74 1.93
N THR A 91 -37.11 -57.71 3.18
CA THR A 91 -37.34 -58.75 4.14
C THR A 91 -38.21 -58.20 5.27
N GLU A 92 -39.44 -58.76 5.41
CA GLU A 92 -40.39 -58.39 6.44
C GLU A 92 -40.40 -59.45 7.56
N PHE A 93 -40.53 -59.01 8.80
CA PHE A 93 -40.59 -59.85 9.98
C PHE A 93 -41.94 -59.64 10.67
N LYS A 94 -42.95 -60.43 10.31
CA LYS A 94 -44.36 -60.28 10.75
C LYS A 94 -44.59 -60.65 12.22
N GLY A 95 -43.69 -61.40 12.85
CA GLY A 95 -43.79 -61.86 14.23
C GLY A 95 -42.86 -61.14 15.21
N GLY A 96 -42.34 -59.95 14.88
CA GLY A 96 -41.33 -59.22 15.67
C GLY A 96 -39.90 -59.50 15.17
N PHE A 97 -38.89 -59.06 15.92
CA PHE A 97 -37.49 -59.08 15.47
C PHE A 97 -37.05 -60.52 15.14
N LEU A 98 -36.67 -60.75 13.86
CA LEU A 98 -36.22 -62.01 13.29
C LEU A 98 -37.25 -63.17 13.31
N LYS A 99 -38.54 -62.91 13.52
CA LYS A 99 -39.60 -63.93 13.45
C LYS A 99 -40.56 -63.66 12.32
N GLY A 100 -41.09 -64.74 11.71
CA GLY A 100 -42.07 -64.68 10.64
C GLY A 100 -41.51 -64.01 9.35
N LYS A 101 -40.33 -64.43 8.92
CA LYS A 101 -39.64 -63.89 7.76
C LYS A 101 -40.43 -64.10 6.45
N GLU A 102 -40.74 -63.02 5.76
CA GLU A 102 -41.27 -62.98 4.40
C GLU A 102 -40.34 -62.18 3.50
N VAL A 103 -40.05 -62.66 2.31
CA VAL A 103 -39.15 -61.99 1.39
C VAL A 103 -39.91 -61.59 0.12
N THR A 104 -40.05 -60.28 -0.09
CA THR A 104 -40.64 -59.72 -1.31
C THR A 104 -39.52 -59.38 -2.26
N ARG A 105 -39.61 -59.91 -3.51
CA ARG A 105 -38.64 -59.62 -4.56
C ARG A 105 -38.81 -58.18 -5.02
N THR A 106 -37.72 -57.45 -5.08
CA THR A 106 -37.65 -56.08 -5.58
C THR A 106 -36.98 -56.08 -6.98
N ILE A 107 -37.13 -54.96 -7.71
CA ILE A 107 -36.33 -54.69 -8.85
C ILE A 107 -35.00 -54.12 -8.31
N PRO A 108 -33.86 -54.87 -8.53
CA PRO A 108 -32.64 -54.56 -7.75
C PRO A 108 -31.93 -53.31 -8.20
N GLU A 109 -32.13 -52.83 -9.40
CA GLU A 109 -31.44 -51.67 -9.96
C GLU A 109 -32.34 -50.46 -9.95
N ILE A 110 -31.79 -49.34 -9.49
CA ILE A 110 -32.45 -48.04 -9.46
C ILE A 110 -31.54 -47.03 -10.16
N TYR A 111 -32.10 -46.36 -11.16
CA TYR A 111 -31.46 -45.24 -11.85
C TYR A 111 -32.32 -44.01 -11.63
N GLU A 112 -31.63 -42.88 -11.32
CA GLU A 112 -32.26 -41.60 -11.28
C GLU A 112 -31.30 -40.58 -11.91
N VAL A 113 -31.77 -39.90 -12.96
CA VAL A 113 -31.06 -38.78 -13.57
C VAL A 113 -32.04 -37.63 -13.70
N GLY A 114 -31.74 -36.50 -13.12
CA GLY A 114 -32.66 -35.38 -13.14
C GLY A 114 -31.95 -34.03 -13.19
N THR A 115 -32.68 -33.06 -13.67
CA THR A 115 -32.30 -31.63 -13.61
C THR A 115 -33.29 -30.87 -12.73
N THR A 116 -32.76 -30.10 -11.83
CA THR A 116 -33.56 -29.18 -10.98
C THR A 116 -33.21 -27.73 -11.37
N PHE A 117 -34.21 -26.88 -11.28
CA PHE A 117 -34.11 -25.46 -11.55
C PHE A 117 -34.79 -24.72 -10.41
N LYS A 118 -34.12 -23.72 -9.85
CA LYS A 118 -34.68 -22.87 -8.80
C LYS A 118 -34.28 -21.42 -8.99
N MET A 119 -35.25 -20.48 -9.03
CA MET A 119 -35.04 -19.07 -9.17
C MET A 119 -35.76 -18.29 -8.08
N PRO A 120 -35.05 -17.46 -7.28
CA PRO A 120 -35.71 -16.65 -6.26
C PRO A 120 -36.50 -15.51 -6.91
N LEU A 121 -37.81 -15.46 -6.65
CA LEU A 121 -38.69 -14.36 -7.04
C LEU A 121 -38.75 -13.29 -5.95
N TYR A 122 -38.81 -13.72 -4.70
CA TYR A 122 -38.78 -12.86 -3.52
C TYR A 122 -38.19 -13.59 -2.32
N VAL A 123 -37.25 -12.96 -1.63
CA VAL A 123 -36.58 -13.53 -0.45
C VAL A 123 -36.43 -12.51 0.68
N GLY A 124 -37.46 -11.71 0.90
CA GLY A 124 -37.46 -10.69 1.97
C GLY A 124 -36.45 -9.56 1.74
N ASN A 125 -36.26 -9.13 0.48
CA ASN A 125 -35.26 -8.12 0.07
C ASN A 125 -33.78 -8.46 0.41
N LYS A 126 -33.45 -9.69 0.76
CA LYS A 126 -32.08 -10.09 1.16
C LYS A 126 -31.09 -9.89 0.02
N ILE A 127 -31.43 -10.31 -1.21
CA ILE A 127 -30.57 -10.13 -2.39
C ILE A 127 -30.32 -8.64 -2.65
N ASN A 128 -31.35 -7.80 -2.61
CA ASN A 128 -31.18 -6.36 -2.81
C ASN A 128 -30.30 -5.71 -1.74
N ASN A 129 -30.42 -6.15 -0.48
CA ASN A 129 -29.58 -5.67 0.60
C ASN A 129 -28.13 -6.22 0.49
N ALA A 130 -27.91 -7.46 0.03
CA ALA A 130 -26.60 -8.01 -0.24
C ALA A 130 -25.89 -7.21 -1.36
N ILE A 131 -26.57 -6.93 -2.47
CA ILE A 131 -26.05 -6.07 -3.55
C ILE A 131 -25.72 -4.67 -3.03
N LYS A 132 -26.55 -4.12 -2.13
CA LYS A 132 -26.30 -2.81 -1.53
C LYS A 132 -25.05 -2.82 -0.65
N ILE A 133 -24.85 -3.87 0.16
CA ILE A 133 -23.63 -4.04 0.96
C ILE A 133 -22.42 -4.12 0.04
N ALA A 134 -22.45 -4.96 -1.00
CA ALA A 134 -21.34 -5.07 -1.95
C ALA A 134 -21.00 -3.73 -2.64
N ASN A 135 -22.01 -2.90 -2.97
CA ASN A 135 -21.77 -1.56 -3.50
C ASN A 135 -21.11 -0.63 -2.46
N GLN A 136 -21.52 -0.71 -1.18
CA GLN A 136 -20.90 0.07 -0.11
C GLN A 136 -19.45 -0.38 0.18
N GLU A 137 -19.18 -1.69 0.10
CA GLU A 137 -17.83 -2.26 0.20
C GLU A 137 -16.93 -1.79 -0.96
N ASN A 138 -17.48 -1.71 -2.20
CA ASN A 138 -16.76 -1.13 -3.33
C ASN A 138 -16.42 0.35 -3.11
N GLN A 139 -17.33 1.14 -2.54
CA GLN A 139 -17.04 2.53 -2.18
C GLN A 139 -15.90 2.61 -1.15
N ILE A 140 -15.88 1.72 -0.16
CA ILE A 140 -14.76 1.62 0.80
C ILE A 140 -13.45 1.26 0.09
N ALA A 141 -13.47 0.30 -0.83
CA ALA A 141 -12.29 -0.08 -1.60
C ALA A 141 -11.73 1.09 -2.43
N GLN A 142 -12.60 1.90 -3.04
CA GLN A 142 -12.20 3.10 -3.77
C GLN A 142 -11.57 4.15 -2.85
N ILE A 143 -12.16 4.41 -1.68
CA ILE A 143 -11.60 5.36 -0.70
C ILE A 143 -10.26 4.83 -0.15
N LYS A 144 -10.13 3.51 0.11
CA LYS A 144 -8.87 2.90 0.53
C LYS A 144 -7.76 3.01 -0.52
N LYS A 145 -8.13 2.91 -1.82
CA LYS A 145 -7.19 3.15 -2.91
C LYS A 145 -6.70 4.59 -2.88
N GLU A 146 -7.60 5.59 -2.78
CA GLU A 146 -7.27 7.01 -2.64
C GLU A 146 -6.34 7.24 -1.44
N LYS A 147 -6.67 6.67 -0.27
CA LYS A 147 -5.82 6.73 0.92
C LYS A 147 -4.42 6.18 0.65
N THR A 148 -4.33 5.02 -0.01
CA THR A 148 -3.04 4.39 -0.34
C THR A 148 -2.22 5.27 -1.29
N GLU A 149 -2.84 5.89 -2.28
CA GLU A 149 -2.18 6.82 -3.21
C GLU A 149 -1.59 8.01 -2.44
N ASN A 150 -2.36 8.62 -1.54
CA ASN A 150 -1.92 9.75 -0.71
C ASN A 150 -0.84 9.35 0.32
N ASP A 151 -0.93 8.17 0.93
CA ASP A 151 0.07 7.67 1.87
C ASP A 151 1.42 7.41 1.16
N ILE A 152 1.40 6.80 -0.02
CA ILE A 152 2.61 6.59 -0.84
C ILE A 152 3.18 7.93 -1.32
N GLU A 153 2.35 8.89 -1.69
CA GLU A 153 2.80 10.23 -2.05
C GLU A 153 3.57 10.89 -0.91
N LEU A 154 3.02 10.87 0.31
CA LEU A 154 3.71 11.40 1.49
C LEU A 154 5.02 10.66 1.78
N GLU A 155 5.07 9.34 1.60
CA GLU A 155 6.27 8.52 1.77
C GLU A 155 7.36 8.91 0.75
N VAL A 156 6.98 9.15 -0.52
CA VAL A 156 7.89 9.64 -1.57
C VAL A 156 8.43 11.01 -1.21
N ILE A 157 7.57 11.95 -0.80
CA ILE A 157 7.96 13.29 -0.37
C ILE A 157 8.96 13.20 0.78
N GLY A 158 8.67 12.42 1.81
CA GLY A 158 9.54 12.25 2.98
C GLY A 158 10.91 11.66 2.62
N THR A 159 10.93 10.63 1.79
CA THR A 159 12.17 10.00 1.33
C THR A 159 12.99 10.96 0.47
N TYR A 160 12.35 11.68 -0.45
CA TYR A 160 13.00 12.67 -1.32
C TYR A 160 13.61 13.82 -0.52
N LEU A 161 12.83 14.41 0.40
CA LEU A 161 13.31 15.50 1.27
C LEU A 161 14.42 15.02 2.21
N GLY A 162 14.37 13.77 2.68
CA GLY A 162 15.44 13.16 3.46
C GLY A 162 16.75 13.06 2.68
N ILE A 163 16.69 12.64 1.41
CA ILE A 163 17.87 12.61 0.51
C ILE A 163 18.38 14.03 0.27
N TYR A 164 17.49 14.96 -0.04
CA TYR A 164 17.83 16.37 -0.28
C TYR A 164 18.60 16.96 0.94
N LYS A 165 18.08 16.72 2.14
CA LYS A 165 18.73 17.14 3.40
C LYS A 165 20.14 16.57 3.55
N MET A 166 20.34 15.28 3.27
CA MET A 166 21.66 14.62 3.33
C MET A 166 22.61 15.16 2.26
N MET A 167 22.12 15.48 1.05
CA MET A 167 22.94 16.06 -0.02
C MET A 167 23.38 17.49 0.30
N GLU A 168 22.50 18.33 0.87
CA GLU A 168 22.85 19.67 1.35
C GLU A 168 23.87 19.61 2.49
N LEU A 169 23.68 18.66 3.43
CA LEU A 169 24.66 18.42 4.50
C LEU A 169 26.03 17.98 3.93
N GLN A 170 26.05 17.13 2.89
CA GLN A 170 27.30 16.71 2.24
C GLN A 170 28.07 17.91 1.69
N LYS A 171 27.38 18.89 1.06
CA LYS A 171 28.03 20.12 0.56
C LYS A 171 28.73 20.88 1.68
N ILE A 172 28.07 21.05 2.83
CA ILE A 172 28.64 21.73 4.00
C ILE A 172 29.85 20.97 4.54
N ILE A 173 29.79 19.64 4.65
CA ILE A 173 30.90 18.82 5.15
C ILE A 173 32.08 18.92 4.17
N ASP A 174 31.85 18.83 2.87
CA ASP A 174 32.90 18.92 1.85
C ASP A 174 33.61 20.30 1.84
N GLU A 175 32.86 21.37 2.07
CA GLU A 175 33.42 22.71 2.27
C GLU A 175 34.28 22.76 3.54
N ASN A 176 33.78 22.23 4.64
CA ASN A 176 34.50 22.22 5.91
C ASN A 176 35.77 21.33 5.83
N ILE A 177 35.77 20.19 5.12
CA ILE A 177 36.98 19.39 4.86
C ILE A 177 38.05 20.23 4.17
N LYS A 178 37.70 21.04 3.14
CA LYS A 178 38.66 21.94 2.47
C LYS A 178 39.24 22.97 3.44
N GLU A 179 38.40 23.53 4.33
CA GLU A 179 38.88 24.47 5.35
C GLU A 179 39.82 23.79 6.34
N GLU A 180 39.50 22.57 6.82
CA GLU A 180 40.37 21.81 7.73
C GLU A 180 41.69 21.39 7.07
N GLN A 181 41.68 21.01 5.79
CA GLN A 181 42.93 20.72 5.04
C GLN A 181 43.84 21.95 4.96
N ASN A 182 43.28 23.13 4.72
CA ASN A 182 44.03 24.36 4.71
C ASN A 182 44.58 24.71 6.12
N ARG A 183 43.75 24.55 7.15
CA ARG A 183 44.17 24.74 8.54
C ARG A 183 45.32 23.83 8.94
N LEU A 184 45.24 22.53 8.55
CA LEU A 184 46.33 21.58 8.82
C LEU A 184 47.63 22.04 8.17
N LYS A 185 47.60 22.54 6.92
CA LYS A 185 48.81 23.06 6.24
C LYS A 185 49.37 24.28 7.01
N GLU A 186 48.53 25.17 7.45
CA GLU A 186 48.92 26.36 8.24
C GLU A 186 49.59 25.95 9.54
N VAL A 187 48.97 25.07 10.34
CA VAL A 187 49.51 24.56 11.61
C VAL A 187 50.84 23.83 11.43
N GLN A 188 50.97 23.01 10.35
CA GLN A 188 52.21 22.36 9.99
C GLN A 188 53.33 23.35 9.65
N SER A 189 53.01 24.44 8.95
CA SER A 189 53.94 25.53 8.65
C SER A 189 54.39 26.23 9.93
N LEU A 190 53.47 26.60 10.81
CA LEU A 190 53.76 27.24 12.10
C LEU A 190 54.65 26.34 12.98
N LYS A 191 54.42 25.01 12.98
CA LYS A 191 55.27 24.06 13.67
C LYS A 191 56.69 24.06 13.14
N LYS A 192 56.91 24.14 11.79
CA LYS A 192 58.26 24.21 11.20
C LYS A 192 59.02 25.44 11.66
N HIS A 193 58.31 26.55 11.90
CA HIS A 193 58.88 27.78 12.47
C HIS A 193 58.95 27.81 14.00
N GLY A 194 58.58 26.70 14.69
CA GLY A 194 58.68 26.58 16.12
C GLY A 194 57.60 27.35 16.91
N THR A 195 56.57 27.87 16.24
CA THR A 195 55.53 28.72 16.82
C THR A 195 54.43 27.92 17.52
N VAL A 196 54.18 26.67 17.08
CA VAL A 196 53.15 25.79 17.65
C VAL A 196 53.74 24.43 18.03
N THR A 197 53.06 23.72 18.93
CA THR A 197 53.48 22.39 19.43
C THR A 197 53.08 21.26 18.47
N LYS A 198 53.70 20.09 18.65
CA LYS A 198 53.26 18.85 17.94
C LYS A 198 51.79 18.50 18.27
N ASN A 199 51.34 18.79 19.48
CA ASN A 199 49.96 18.53 19.91
C ASN A 199 48.94 19.28 19.07
N GLU A 200 49.23 20.51 18.67
CA GLU A 200 48.31 21.32 17.80
C GLU A 200 48.19 20.69 16.38
N VAL A 201 49.28 20.18 15.84
CA VAL A 201 49.25 19.46 14.54
C VAL A 201 48.39 18.20 14.68
N LEU A 202 48.58 17.38 15.73
CA LEU A 202 47.80 16.18 15.97
C LEU A 202 46.30 16.47 16.13
N ARG A 203 45.96 17.60 16.76
CA ARG A 203 44.56 18.03 16.89
C ARG A 203 43.93 18.42 15.54
N ALA A 204 44.68 19.15 14.69
CA ALA A 204 44.20 19.49 13.37
C ALA A 204 44.06 18.25 12.47
N GLU A 205 44.97 17.27 12.60
CA GLU A 205 44.87 15.98 11.89
C GLU A 205 43.63 15.20 12.37
N LEU A 206 43.39 15.13 13.68
CA LEU A 206 42.25 14.44 14.26
C LEU A 206 40.94 15.10 13.78
N GLN A 207 40.84 16.44 13.79
CA GLN A 207 39.67 17.17 13.33
C GLN A 207 39.37 16.88 11.86
N LEU A 208 40.39 16.90 10.99
CA LEU A 208 40.22 16.54 9.58
C LEU A 208 39.71 15.11 9.42
N SER A 209 40.31 14.16 10.16
CA SER A 209 39.86 12.76 10.12
C SER A 209 38.41 12.58 10.56
N ASP A 210 37.95 13.33 11.58
CA ASP A 210 36.55 13.32 12.02
C ASP A 210 35.60 13.85 10.92
N ARG A 211 36.01 14.91 10.21
CA ARG A 211 35.22 15.43 9.06
C ARG A 211 35.16 14.43 7.89
N GLU A 212 36.29 13.81 7.55
CA GLU A 212 36.33 12.77 6.51
C GLU A 212 35.48 11.55 6.87
N LEU A 213 35.47 11.14 8.15
CA LEU A 213 34.59 10.07 8.62
C LEU A 213 33.10 10.44 8.49
N ASN A 214 32.75 11.66 8.88
CA ASN A 214 31.38 12.17 8.74
C ASN A 214 30.94 12.24 7.27
N ALA A 215 31.82 12.71 6.37
CA ALA A 215 31.57 12.72 4.92
C ALA A 215 31.34 11.31 4.36
N LEU A 216 32.21 10.36 4.75
CA LEU A 216 32.07 8.95 4.34
C LEU A 216 30.74 8.37 4.80
N THR A 217 30.38 8.56 6.07
CA THR A 217 29.13 8.06 6.64
C THR A 217 27.93 8.67 5.93
N ASN A 218 27.92 10.00 5.74
CA ASN A 218 26.82 10.68 5.07
C ASN A 218 26.67 10.24 3.59
N SER A 219 27.77 10.08 2.86
CA SER A 219 27.76 9.58 1.47
C SER A 219 27.17 8.17 1.36
N LYS A 220 27.43 7.29 2.35
CA LYS A 220 26.84 5.95 2.39
C LYS A 220 25.35 6.02 2.72
N ASN A 221 24.93 6.90 3.62
CA ASN A 221 23.52 7.12 3.94
C ASN A 221 22.74 7.65 2.72
N ILE A 222 23.33 8.58 1.95
CA ILE A 222 22.73 9.05 0.68
C ILE A 222 22.52 7.86 -0.27
N LYS A 223 23.53 7.00 -0.42
CA LYS A 223 23.44 5.82 -1.29
C LYS A 223 22.32 4.85 -0.84
N ILE A 224 22.17 4.64 0.46
CA ILE A 224 21.08 3.80 1.02
C ILE A 224 19.73 4.46 0.72
N ALA A 225 19.58 5.74 1.02
CA ALA A 225 18.31 6.44 0.82
C ALA A 225 17.91 6.54 -0.67
N LEU A 226 18.86 6.69 -1.59
CA LEU A 226 18.61 6.61 -3.04
C LEU A 226 18.16 5.20 -3.45
N HIS A 227 18.69 4.15 -2.83
CA HIS A 227 18.22 2.78 -3.06
C HIS A 227 16.78 2.59 -2.53
N ASP A 228 16.47 3.13 -1.35
CA ASP A 228 15.12 3.09 -0.78
C ASP A 228 14.12 3.83 -1.67
N LEU A 229 14.48 5.03 -2.16
CA LEU A 229 13.65 5.76 -3.13
C LEU A 229 13.44 4.95 -4.41
N LYS A 230 14.50 4.35 -4.96
CA LYS A 230 14.41 3.51 -6.16
C LYS A 230 13.46 2.32 -5.94
N THR A 231 13.50 1.71 -4.77
CA THR A 231 12.59 0.61 -4.39
C THR A 231 11.15 1.10 -4.29
N LEU A 232 10.93 2.27 -3.69
CA LEU A 232 9.60 2.89 -3.56
C LEU A 232 9.00 3.23 -4.93
N LEU A 233 9.84 3.70 -5.87
CA LEU A 233 9.48 4.01 -7.25
C LEU A 233 9.36 2.76 -8.16
N GLN A 234 9.77 1.57 -7.68
CA GLN A 234 9.85 0.32 -8.46
C GLN A 234 10.71 0.45 -9.73
N LEU A 235 11.79 1.24 -9.67
CA LEU A 235 12.74 1.37 -10.77
C LEU A 235 13.66 0.14 -10.85
N PRO A 236 14.21 -0.18 -12.05
CA PRO A 236 15.15 -1.29 -12.21
C PRO A 236 16.41 -1.12 -11.34
N GLU A 237 16.90 -2.21 -10.74
CA GLU A 237 18.06 -2.18 -9.83
C GLU A 237 19.33 -1.61 -10.50
N ARG A 238 19.48 -1.79 -11.81
CA ARG A 238 20.62 -1.31 -12.59
C ARG A 238 20.58 0.18 -12.91
N GLU A 239 19.45 0.85 -12.75
CA GLU A 239 19.30 2.28 -13.04
C GLU A 239 19.93 3.09 -11.90
N GLU A 240 20.92 3.93 -12.21
CA GLU A 240 21.47 4.87 -11.24
C GLU A 240 20.66 6.16 -11.28
N ILE A 241 20.15 6.54 -10.11
CA ILE A 241 19.33 7.74 -9.95
C ILE A 241 19.99 8.73 -9.01
N THR A 242 19.71 10.00 -9.20
CA THR A 242 19.95 11.10 -8.27
C THR A 242 18.69 11.94 -8.18
N ILE A 243 18.60 12.81 -7.17
CA ILE A 243 17.49 13.77 -7.09
C ILE A 243 17.93 15.13 -7.64
N ASP A 244 16.95 15.90 -8.14
CA ASP A 244 17.18 17.27 -8.52
C ASP A 244 17.23 18.16 -7.26
N THR A 245 18.40 18.78 -7.02
CA THR A 245 18.61 19.71 -5.89
C THR A 245 18.52 21.18 -6.31
N THR A 246 18.14 21.46 -7.56
CA THR A 246 18.04 22.85 -8.08
C THR A 246 16.67 23.47 -7.82
N ALA A 247 15.65 22.62 -7.57
CA ALA A 247 14.32 23.10 -7.25
C ALA A 247 14.30 23.84 -5.90
N ASN A 248 13.69 25.01 -5.88
CA ASN A 248 13.58 25.81 -4.67
C ASN A 248 12.50 25.19 -3.78
N ILE A 249 12.91 24.26 -2.90
CA ILE A 249 12.02 23.59 -1.94
C ILE A 249 11.65 24.53 -0.77
N ASP A 250 12.24 25.72 -0.74
CA ASP A 250 12.26 26.65 0.39
C ASP A 250 11.01 27.56 0.52
N GLU A 251 9.98 27.41 -0.30
CA GLU A 251 8.78 28.23 -0.13
C GLU A 251 7.96 27.75 1.08
N MET A 252 8.19 28.41 2.21
CA MET A 252 7.32 28.29 3.39
C MET A 252 5.93 28.82 3.02
N GLN A 253 4.96 27.94 2.98
CA GLN A 253 3.56 28.34 2.90
C GLN A 253 3.11 28.86 4.27
N GLY A 254 2.27 29.88 4.26
CA GLY A 254 1.69 30.41 5.49
C GLY A 254 0.85 29.34 6.22
N LEU A 255 0.80 29.43 7.54
CA LEU A 255 -0.06 28.58 8.36
C LEU A 255 -1.48 29.14 8.34
N ASP A 256 -2.43 28.37 7.81
CA ASP A 256 -3.85 28.70 7.85
C ASP A 256 -4.44 28.47 9.26
N PRO A 257 -5.64 29.03 9.55
CA PRO A 257 -6.30 28.81 10.82
C PRO A 257 -6.59 27.29 11.06
N TYR A 258 -6.40 26.85 12.30
CA TYR A 258 -6.61 25.46 12.71
C TYR A 258 -8.00 24.91 12.31
N GLU A 259 -9.04 25.76 12.45
CA GLU A 259 -10.42 25.40 12.12
C GLU A 259 -10.61 25.02 10.64
N MET A 260 -9.84 25.62 9.75
CA MET A 260 -9.86 25.26 8.32
C MET A 260 -9.37 23.83 8.13
N TYR A 261 -8.23 23.48 8.68
CA TYR A 261 -7.69 22.11 8.62
C TYR A 261 -8.64 21.09 9.27
N MET A 262 -9.26 21.47 10.40
CA MET A 262 -10.21 20.60 11.12
C MET A 262 -11.44 20.29 10.26
N ASN A 263 -12.01 21.27 9.58
CA ASN A 263 -13.18 21.07 8.72
C ASN A 263 -12.89 20.12 7.56
N HIS A 264 -11.68 20.18 7.01
CA HIS A 264 -11.23 19.25 5.97
C HIS A 264 -10.91 17.85 6.53
N ALA A 265 -10.22 17.76 7.66
CA ALA A 265 -9.85 16.51 8.30
C ALA A 265 -11.08 15.65 8.66
N LEU A 266 -12.20 16.26 9.04
CA LEU A 266 -13.46 15.56 9.29
C LEU A 266 -14.13 14.99 8.02
N GLN A 267 -13.57 15.25 6.85
CA GLN A 267 -14.02 14.72 5.55
C GLN A 267 -12.93 13.86 4.87
N ASN A 268 -11.83 13.58 5.57
CA ASN A 268 -10.75 12.77 5.06
C ASN A 268 -11.17 11.32 4.79
N GLU A 269 -10.29 10.52 4.22
CA GLU A 269 -10.58 9.14 3.82
C GLU A 269 -11.00 8.26 5.00
N GLU A 270 -10.42 8.44 6.20
CA GLU A 270 -10.76 7.63 7.39
C GLU A 270 -12.19 7.90 7.87
N MET A 271 -12.63 9.15 7.89
CA MET A 271 -14.02 9.50 8.22
C MET A 271 -15.00 9.02 7.15
N ARG A 272 -14.64 9.11 5.87
CA ARG A 272 -15.46 8.60 4.76
C ARG A 272 -15.62 7.07 4.84
N ILE A 273 -14.55 6.33 5.13
CA ILE A 273 -14.59 4.87 5.35
C ILE A 273 -15.52 4.57 6.53
N SER A 274 -15.34 5.21 7.66
CA SER A 274 -16.13 5.00 8.87
C SER A 274 -17.62 5.26 8.63
N SER A 275 -17.97 6.29 7.85
CA SER A 275 -19.35 6.57 7.45
C SER A 275 -19.96 5.44 6.62
N GLN A 276 -19.20 4.87 5.67
CA GLN A 276 -19.64 3.74 4.86
C GLN A 276 -19.79 2.46 5.69
N GLU A 277 -18.91 2.23 6.65
CA GLU A 277 -19.02 1.08 7.58
C GLU A 277 -20.30 1.15 8.42
N ILE A 278 -20.69 2.33 8.93
CA ILE A 278 -21.98 2.54 9.60
C ILE A 278 -23.14 2.25 8.62
N ALA A 279 -23.05 2.69 7.38
CA ALA A 279 -24.07 2.44 6.37
C ALA A 279 -24.22 0.94 6.05
N ILE A 280 -23.12 0.19 6.03
CA ILE A 280 -23.13 -1.29 5.90
C ILE A 280 -23.86 -1.90 7.08
N LYS A 281 -23.53 -1.54 8.33
CA LYS A 281 -24.21 -2.09 9.53
C LYS A 281 -25.72 -1.80 9.53
N LYS A 282 -26.12 -0.62 9.06
CA LYS A 282 -27.55 -0.28 8.88
C LYS A 282 -28.21 -1.14 7.79
N THR A 283 -27.46 -1.52 6.74
CA THR A 283 -27.97 -2.43 5.69
C THR A 283 -28.00 -3.89 6.18
N GLU A 284 -27.02 -4.34 6.96
CA GLU A 284 -27.01 -5.66 7.63
C GLU A 284 -28.23 -5.82 8.56
N LEU A 285 -28.63 -4.77 9.27
CA LEU A 285 -29.88 -4.79 10.07
C LEU A 285 -31.11 -5.02 9.18
N LYS A 286 -31.19 -4.38 7.99
CA LYS A 286 -32.27 -4.64 7.03
C LYS A 286 -32.26 -6.07 6.52
N LEU A 287 -31.05 -6.62 6.25
CA LEU A 287 -30.87 -8.00 5.84
C LEU A 287 -31.36 -8.98 6.95
N ALA A 288 -31.00 -8.72 8.23
CA ALA A 288 -31.49 -9.50 9.35
C ALA A 288 -33.03 -9.44 9.49
N LYS A 289 -33.65 -8.27 9.30
CA LYS A 289 -35.09 -8.10 9.27
C LYS A 289 -35.76 -8.81 8.09
N GLY A 290 -35.02 -9.05 6.98
CA GLY A 290 -35.48 -9.84 5.84
C GLY A 290 -35.97 -11.25 6.21
N ASN A 291 -35.47 -11.82 7.33
CA ASN A 291 -35.91 -13.14 7.81
C ASN A 291 -37.35 -13.16 8.37
N TYR A 292 -37.99 -12.03 8.57
CA TYR A 292 -39.39 -11.94 8.95
C TYR A 292 -40.34 -12.04 7.77
N TYR A 293 -39.86 -12.16 6.55
CA TYR A 293 -40.65 -12.24 5.34
C TYR A 293 -40.56 -13.63 4.71
N PRO A 294 -41.60 -14.06 3.99
CA PRO A 294 -41.58 -15.33 3.26
C PRO A 294 -40.55 -15.29 2.13
N SER A 295 -40.10 -16.45 1.69
CA SER A 295 -39.38 -16.63 0.42
C SER A 295 -40.34 -17.23 -0.61
N ILE A 296 -40.25 -16.73 -1.85
CA ILE A 296 -41.01 -17.20 -2.99
C ILE A 296 -40.01 -17.54 -4.09
N ASN A 297 -40.04 -18.78 -4.54
CA ASN A 297 -39.17 -19.26 -5.60
C ASN A 297 -40.00 -19.82 -6.75
N PHE A 298 -39.54 -19.61 -7.97
CA PHE A 298 -39.97 -20.37 -9.11
C PHE A 298 -39.08 -21.61 -9.23
N PHE A 299 -39.67 -22.79 -9.34
CA PHE A 299 -38.91 -24.02 -9.44
C PHE A 299 -39.42 -24.90 -10.58
N GLY A 300 -38.55 -25.79 -11.04
CA GLY A 300 -38.88 -26.85 -11.94
C GLY A 300 -37.94 -28.03 -11.76
N ASN A 301 -38.43 -29.22 -12.05
CA ASN A 301 -37.58 -30.39 -12.16
C ASN A 301 -38.03 -31.24 -13.32
N TYR A 302 -37.08 -31.99 -13.88
CA TYR A 302 -37.36 -33.04 -14.89
C TYR A 302 -36.40 -34.18 -14.60
N SER A 303 -36.96 -35.38 -14.40
CA SER A 303 -36.16 -36.55 -14.03
C SER A 303 -36.53 -37.79 -14.85
N PHE A 304 -35.53 -38.61 -15.08
CA PHE A 304 -35.62 -39.98 -15.60
C PHE A 304 -35.44 -40.90 -14.40
N ASN A 305 -36.41 -41.79 -14.20
CA ASN A 305 -36.40 -42.71 -13.06
C ASN A 305 -36.68 -44.13 -13.52
N TYR A 306 -35.94 -45.09 -12.94
CA TYR A 306 -36.13 -46.52 -13.13
C TYR A 306 -35.92 -47.22 -11.77
N PRO A 307 -36.77 -48.19 -11.39
CA PRO A 307 -38.03 -48.59 -11.99
C PRO A 307 -39.17 -47.65 -11.68
N ASN A 308 -40.32 -47.82 -12.28
CA ASN A 308 -41.48 -46.99 -12.02
C ASN A 308 -42.19 -47.42 -10.69
N TYR A 309 -41.90 -46.71 -9.62
CA TYR A 309 -42.53 -46.91 -8.30
C TYR A 309 -43.90 -46.20 -8.15
N LYS A 310 -44.40 -45.53 -9.18
CA LYS A 310 -45.76 -44.95 -9.14
C LYS A 310 -46.87 -46.02 -9.17
N PHE A 311 -46.51 -47.24 -9.56
CA PHE A 311 -47.39 -48.40 -9.54
C PHE A 311 -46.96 -49.38 -8.47
N PHE A 312 -47.92 -50.17 -7.93
CA PHE A 312 -47.63 -51.27 -7.05
C PHE A 312 -48.29 -52.56 -7.58
N PRO A 313 -47.54 -53.61 -7.84
CA PRO A 313 -46.06 -53.71 -7.71
C PRO A 313 -45.35 -52.78 -8.70
N PRO A 314 -44.09 -52.35 -8.43
CA PRO A 314 -43.35 -51.49 -9.30
C PRO A 314 -43.12 -52.10 -10.71
N ASN A 315 -43.24 -51.27 -11.76
CA ASN A 315 -43.02 -51.72 -13.12
C ASN A 315 -41.54 -51.52 -13.50
N PRO A 316 -40.91 -52.51 -14.21
CA PRO A 316 -39.53 -52.39 -14.68
C PRO A 316 -39.41 -51.52 -15.95
N TYR A 317 -39.97 -50.31 -15.90
CA TYR A 317 -39.94 -49.35 -16.99
C TYR A 317 -39.27 -48.05 -16.55
N LEU A 318 -38.45 -47.52 -17.45
CA LEU A 318 -37.94 -46.17 -17.31
C LEU A 318 -39.09 -45.18 -17.59
N TYR A 319 -39.24 -44.18 -16.74
CA TYR A 319 -40.24 -43.14 -16.95
C TYR A 319 -39.62 -41.75 -16.69
N THR A 320 -40.25 -40.75 -17.26
CA THR A 320 -39.89 -39.36 -17.03
C THR A 320 -41.03 -38.65 -16.31
N LEU A 321 -40.65 -37.71 -15.46
CA LEU A 321 -41.60 -36.83 -14.81
C LEU A 321 -41.02 -35.41 -14.73
N GLY A 322 -41.78 -34.44 -15.23
CA GLY A 322 -41.45 -33.04 -15.14
C GLY A 322 -42.52 -32.27 -14.37
N GLN A 323 -42.11 -31.33 -13.59
CA GLN A 323 -43.00 -30.35 -12.93
C GLN A 323 -42.38 -28.97 -12.87
N VAL A 324 -43.21 -27.98 -12.91
CA VAL A 324 -42.85 -26.57 -12.70
C VAL A 324 -43.89 -25.93 -11.76
N GLY A 325 -43.44 -24.98 -10.95
CA GLY A 325 -44.34 -24.36 -9.98
C GLY A 325 -43.74 -23.21 -9.23
N ILE A 326 -44.54 -22.65 -8.33
CA ILE A 326 -44.10 -21.62 -7.39
C ILE A 326 -44.11 -22.25 -6.02
N GLU A 327 -43.01 -22.12 -5.31
CA GLU A 327 -42.85 -22.53 -3.91
C GLU A 327 -42.84 -21.29 -3.02
N ALA A 328 -43.67 -21.24 -2.01
CA ALA A 328 -43.61 -20.24 -0.95
C ALA A 328 -43.23 -20.92 0.38
N SER A 329 -42.20 -20.40 1.04
CA SER A 329 -41.73 -20.90 2.33
C SER A 329 -41.67 -19.78 3.35
N PHE A 330 -42.15 -20.04 4.56
CA PHE A 330 -42.13 -19.09 5.68
C PHE A 330 -41.68 -19.80 6.96
N ASP A 331 -40.56 -19.33 7.54
CA ASP A 331 -40.05 -19.88 8.79
C ASP A 331 -40.78 -19.25 9.98
N ILE A 332 -41.81 -19.90 10.46
CA ILE A 332 -42.57 -19.45 11.63
C ILE A 332 -41.67 -19.39 12.89
N SER A 333 -40.72 -20.28 13.05
CA SER A 333 -39.77 -20.23 14.16
C SER A 333 -38.85 -19.01 14.11
N GLY A 334 -38.64 -18.48 12.90
CA GLY A 334 -37.91 -17.23 12.64
C GLY A 334 -38.54 -16.04 13.37
N LEU A 335 -39.84 -15.99 13.56
CA LEU A 335 -40.54 -14.89 14.25
C LEU A 335 -39.99 -14.62 15.66
N TYR A 336 -39.67 -15.64 16.40
CA TYR A 336 -39.12 -15.50 17.75
C TYR A 336 -37.60 -15.65 17.82
N LYS A 337 -36.98 -16.52 17.02
CA LYS A 337 -35.53 -16.70 16.98
C LYS A 337 -34.80 -15.52 16.38
N ASN A 338 -35.41 -14.82 15.40
CA ASN A 338 -34.78 -13.72 14.72
C ASN A 338 -34.69 -12.44 15.56
N LYS A 339 -35.46 -12.34 16.66
CA LYS A 339 -35.40 -11.19 17.56
C LYS A 339 -33.98 -10.93 18.07
N THR A 340 -33.30 -11.99 18.49
CA THR A 340 -31.91 -11.88 18.97
C THR A 340 -30.95 -11.44 17.83
N LYS A 341 -31.13 -11.96 16.61
CA LYS A 341 -30.31 -11.53 15.44
C LYS A 341 -30.49 -10.04 15.12
N VAL A 342 -31.73 -9.56 15.18
CA VAL A 342 -32.04 -8.14 14.97
C VAL A 342 -31.45 -7.28 16.11
N GLN A 343 -31.55 -7.75 17.36
CA GLN A 343 -30.93 -7.07 18.50
C GLN A 343 -29.41 -6.99 18.36
N MET A 344 -28.75 -8.10 17.98
CA MET A 344 -27.31 -8.11 17.72
C MET A 344 -26.93 -7.14 16.60
N ALA A 345 -27.69 -7.09 15.49
CA ALA A 345 -27.44 -6.16 14.40
C ALA A 345 -27.60 -4.70 14.85
N THR A 346 -28.57 -4.41 15.74
CA THR A 346 -28.73 -3.07 16.32
C THR A 346 -27.53 -2.69 17.19
N THR A 347 -27.07 -3.61 18.05
CA THR A 347 -25.88 -3.38 18.88
C THR A 347 -24.62 -3.18 18.03
N ARG A 348 -24.50 -3.89 16.89
CA ARG A 348 -23.38 -3.68 15.96
C ARG A 348 -23.38 -2.29 15.34
N ILE A 349 -24.54 -1.69 15.09
CA ILE A 349 -24.62 -0.29 14.63
C ILE A 349 -24.09 0.64 15.71
N GLN A 350 -24.55 0.49 16.96
CA GLN A 350 -24.07 1.32 18.07
C GLN A 350 -22.56 1.18 18.29
N TRP A 351 -22.04 -0.05 18.18
CA TRP A 351 -20.62 -0.31 18.25
C TRP A 351 -19.84 0.40 17.14
N GLN A 352 -20.34 0.35 15.90
CA GLN A 352 -19.71 1.02 14.77
C GLN A 352 -19.79 2.54 14.87
N GLU A 353 -20.88 3.09 15.40
CA GLU A 353 -21.02 4.52 15.66
C GLU A 353 -20.02 4.97 16.74
N MET A 354 -19.81 4.19 17.80
CA MET A 354 -18.77 4.48 18.79
C MET A 354 -17.35 4.36 18.19
N GLN A 355 -17.12 3.37 17.33
CA GLN A 355 -15.84 3.25 16.59
C GLN A 355 -15.58 4.48 15.72
N SER A 356 -16.62 5.06 15.11
CA SER A 356 -16.52 6.29 14.33
C SER A 356 -16.10 7.50 15.18
N GLU A 357 -16.63 7.63 16.40
CA GLU A 357 -16.20 8.70 17.30
C GLU A 357 -14.73 8.52 17.73
N ILE A 358 -14.28 7.28 17.97
CA ILE A 358 -12.87 7.00 18.26
C ILE A 358 -11.95 7.40 17.09
N VAL A 359 -12.37 7.12 15.85
CA VAL A 359 -11.62 7.54 14.65
C VAL A 359 -11.56 9.07 14.57
N LYS A 360 -12.67 9.74 14.83
CA LYS A 360 -12.73 11.20 14.86
C LYS A 360 -11.79 11.80 15.91
N ASP A 361 -11.83 11.29 17.15
CA ASP A 361 -10.93 11.73 18.22
C ASP A 361 -9.46 11.56 17.81
N LYS A 362 -9.12 10.40 17.21
CA LYS A 362 -7.77 10.13 16.72
C LYS A 362 -7.32 11.15 15.66
N ILE A 363 -8.19 11.48 14.70
CA ILE A 363 -7.89 12.48 13.65
C ILE A 363 -7.70 13.85 14.28
N GLN A 364 -8.52 14.23 15.26
CA GLN A 364 -8.40 15.49 15.96
C GLN A 364 -7.06 15.59 16.72
N ASP A 365 -6.68 14.54 17.43
CA ASP A 365 -5.40 14.48 18.16
C ASP A 365 -4.20 14.55 17.21
N GLU A 366 -4.25 13.84 16.10
CA GLU A 366 -3.19 13.83 15.09
C GLU A 366 -3.07 15.19 14.40
N LEU A 367 -4.19 15.81 14.03
CA LEU A 367 -4.23 17.14 13.44
C LEU A 367 -3.68 18.18 14.41
N PHE A 368 -4.09 18.16 15.68
CA PHE A 368 -3.58 19.08 16.70
C PHE A 368 -2.06 18.95 16.85
N ARG A 369 -1.56 17.72 16.88
CA ARG A 369 -0.12 17.45 16.97
C ARG A 369 0.64 18.00 15.76
N ASN A 370 0.18 17.69 14.55
CA ASN A 370 0.86 18.12 13.32
C ASN A 370 0.80 19.63 13.13
N HIS A 371 -0.32 20.26 13.45
CA HIS A 371 -0.46 21.72 13.44
C HIS A 371 0.49 22.41 14.44
N THR A 372 0.55 21.90 15.68
CA THR A 372 1.45 22.43 16.71
C THR A 372 2.92 22.25 16.34
N GLN A 373 3.29 21.09 15.78
CA GLN A 373 4.66 20.84 15.32
C GLN A 373 5.05 21.73 14.12
N TYR A 374 4.11 21.99 13.21
CA TYR A 374 4.37 22.91 12.11
C TYR A 374 4.54 24.35 12.62
N GLN A 375 3.69 24.79 13.54
CA GLN A 375 3.84 26.10 14.20
C GLN A 375 5.19 26.23 14.91
N GLU A 376 5.59 25.22 15.68
CA GLU A 376 6.90 25.19 16.36
C GLU A 376 8.06 25.38 15.37
N ILE A 377 8.03 24.66 14.24
CA ILE A 377 9.08 24.75 13.22
C ILE A 377 9.12 26.15 12.59
N VAL A 378 7.98 26.75 12.28
CA VAL A 378 7.90 28.12 11.76
C VAL A 378 8.51 29.12 12.75
N GLU A 379 8.26 28.95 14.03
CA GLU A 379 8.87 29.80 15.07
C GLU A 379 10.39 29.57 15.20
N LYS A 380 10.86 28.32 15.02
CA LYS A 380 12.30 27.97 15.08
C LYS A 380 13.13 28.69 14.01
N PHE A 381 12.57 29.08 12.86
CA PHE A 381 13.33 29.73 11.79
C PHE A 381 14.08 30.98 12.30
N LYS A 382 13.39 31.87 13.01
CA LYS A 382 14.01 33.09 13.52
C LYS A 382 15.17 32.80 14.47
N VAL A 383 15.04 31.69 15.22
CA VAL A 383 16.06 31.29 16.20
C VAL A 383 17.28 30.70 15.51
N VAL A 384 17.09 29.82 14.53
CA VAL A 384 18.20 29.16 13.81
C VAL A 384 18.92 30.11 12.88
N ASP A 385 18.22 31.06 12.24
CA ASP A 385 18.84 32.11 11.43
C ASP A 385 19.73 33.02 12.30
N LYS A 386 19.24 33.42 13.45
CA LYS A 386 20.03 34.24 14.40
C LYS A 386 21.20 33.44 14.96
N ALA A 387 21.01 32.17 15.28
CA ALA A 387 22.08 31.29 15.76
C ALA A 387 23.20 31.15 14.74
N GLU A 388 22.88 30.97 13.44
CA GLU A 388 23.88 30.90 12.37
C GLU A 388 24.63 32.22 12.22
N GLU A 389 23.93 33.35 12.20
CA GLU A 389 24.56 34.69 12.16
C GLU A 389 25.58 34.87 13.29
N LEU A 390 25.18 34.55 14.53
CA LEU A 390 26.05 34.69 15.71
C LEU A 390 27.22 33.70 15.67
N ALA A 391 27.00 32.46 15.26
CA ALA A 391 28.05 31.45 15.14
C ALA A 391 29.07 31.83 14.05
N ASN A 392 28.61 32.37 12.93
CA ASN A 392 29.47 32.83 11.85
C ASN A 392 30.36 34.01 12.29
N GLU A 393 29.79 35.00 12.98
CA GLU A 393 30.56 36.14 13.50
C GLU A 393 31.54 35.70 14.58
N ASN A 394 31.15 34.82 15.51
CA ASN A 394 32.04 34.24 16.49
C ASN A 394 33.23 33.53 15.86
N TYR A 395 32.95 32.64 14.86
CA TYR A 395 33.99 31.95 14.11
C TYR A 395 34.94 32.93 13.42
N ARG A 396 34.42 33.98 12.79
CA ARG A 396 35.23 35.02 12.15
C ARG A 396 36.17 35.72 13.16
N ILE A 397 35.69 36.08 14.30
CA ILE A 397 36.48 36.76 15.38
C ILE A 397 37.54 35.79 15.92
N VAL A 398 37.17 34.56 16.26
CA VAL A 398 38.08 33.57 16.83
C VAL A 398 39.18 33.19 15.80
N LYS A 399 38.81 33.05 14.52
CA LYS A 399 39.76 32.81 13.43
C LYS A 399 40.80 33.90 13.31
N LEU A 400 40.40 35.18 13.37
CA LEU A 400 41.35 36.32 13.38
C LEU A 400 42.26 36.31 14.60
N LYS A 401 41.72 36.03 15.81
CA LYS A 401 42.52 35.90 17.02
C LYS A 401 43.51 34.75 16.95
N TYR A 402 43.09 33.61 16.42
CA TYR A 402 43.96 32.45 16.25
C TYR A 402 45.13 32.73 15.31
N LEU A 403 44.86 33.35 14.16
CA LEU A 403 45.91 33.76 13.19
C LEU A 403 46.91 34.76 13.82
N ASN A 404 46.47 35.57 14.78
CA ASN A 404 47.33 36.48 15.55
C ASN A 404 47.91 35.85 16.85
N GLN A 405 47.74 34.52 17.04
CA GLN A 405 48.24 33.77 18.21
C GLN A 405 47.70 34.24 19.55
N LEU A 406 46.51 34.85 19.56
CA LEU A 406 45.83 35.38 20.76
C LEU A 406 44.93 34.34 21.43
N VAL A 407 44.63 33.22 20.79
CA VAL A 407 43.81 32.13 21.30
C VAL A 407 44.39 30.78 20.90
N LEU A 408 44.00 29.72 21.59
CA LEU A 408 44.44 28.35 21.31
C LEU A 408 43.64 27.73 20.16
N ILE A 409 44.21 26.70 19.51
CA ILE A 409 43.53 25.91 18.49
C ILE A 409 42.21 25.31 19.02
N THR A 410 42.09 25.01 20.30
CA THR A 410 40.86 24.54 20.95
C THR A 410 39.69 25.48 20.77
N GLU A 411 39.91 26.80 21.04
CA GLU A 411 38.86 27.81 20.85
C GLU A 411 38.46 27.91 19.37
N MET A 412 39.42 27.80 18.48
CA MET A 412 39.16 27.82 17.06
C MET A 412 38.31 26.62 16.59
N VAL A 413 38.63 25.38 17.07
CA VAL A 413 37.87 24.17 16.79
C VAL A 413 36.46 24.25 17.37
N ASP A 414 36.29 24.78 18.60
CA ASP A 414 34.99 24.95 19.23
C ASP A 414 34.10 25.93 18.46
N ALA A 415 34.67 27.04 18.00
CA ALA A 415 33.96 28.02 17.17
C ALA A 415 33.56 27.46 15.82
N ASP A 416 34.41 26.63 15.19
CA ASP A 416 34.14 25.91 13.92
C ASP A 416 33.02 24.92 14.11
N ASN A 417 33.06 24.09 15.14
CA ASN A 417 32.02 23.12 15.47
C ASN A 417 30.67 23.81 15.72
N ALA A 418 30.65 24.94 16.41
CA ALA A 418 29.45 25.72 16.65
C ALA A 418 28.85 26.27 15.35
N LEU A 419 29.68 26.79 14.43
CA LEU A 419 29.24 27.26 13.12
C LEU A 419 28.68 26.10 12.25
N LEU A 420 29.39 24.99 12.21
CA LEU A 420 28.94 23.82 11.45
C LEU A 420 27.59 23.32 11.99
N GLN A 421 27.43 23.25 13.31
CA GLN A 421 26.16 22.85 13.93
C GLN A 421 25.03 23.84 13.63
N ALA A 422 25.31 25.13 13.64
CA ALA A 422 24.32 26.19 13.32
C ALA A 422 23.87 26.07 11.82
N LYS A 423 24.79 25.89 10.89
CA LYS A 423 24.49 25.67 9.46
C LYS A 423 23.64 24.41 9.28
N TYR A 424 24.01 23.30 9.91
CA TYR A 424 23.24 22.06 9.89
C TYR A 424 21.81 22.25 10.41
N ASN A 425 21.67 22.90 11.60
CA ASN A 425 20.37 23.14 12.20
C ASN A 425 19.47 24.00 11.29
N LYS A 426 20.02 25.00 10.62
CA LYS A 426 19.28 25.85 9.68
C LYS A 426 18.73 25.06 8.50
N ILE A 427 19.57 24.29 7.80
CA ILE A 427 19.16 23.46 6.65
C ILE A 427 18.14 22.40 7.11
N SER A 428 18.43 21.72 8.23
CA SER A 428 17.52 20.72 8.79
C SER A 428 16.15 21.32 9.09
N THR A 429 16.10 22.46 9.77
CA THR A 429 14.83 23.12 10.11
C THR A 429 14.02 23.49 8.87
N ARG A 430 14.69 23.97 7.81
CA ARG A 430 14.00 24.33 6.55
C ARG A 430 13.34 23.12 5.92
N ILE A 431 14.09 22.05 5.73
CA ILE A 431 13.58 20.84 5.08
C ILE A 431 12.52 20.15 5.95
N ASP A 432 12.74 20.10 7.26
CA ASP A 432 11.76 19.53 8.22
C ASP A 432 10.46 20.34 8.23
N ALA A 433 10.51 21.68 8.00
CA ALA A 433 9.30 22.50 7.87
C ALA A 433 8.46 22.11 6.65
N VAL A 434 9.11 21.90 5.51
CA VAL A 434 8.41 21.44 4.31
C VAL A 434 7.76 20.07 4.55
N MET A 435 8.49 19.13 5.17
CA MET A 435 7.93 17.81 5.51
C MET A 435 6.74 17.92 6.45
N LYS A 436 6.86 18.74 7.52
CA LYS A 436 5.77 18.95 8.49
C LYS A 436 4.54 19.63 7.88
N HIS A 437 4.73 20.49 6.89
CA HIS A 437 3.63 21.04 6.11
C HIS A 437 2.87 19.95 5.35
N TYR A 438 3.58 19.07 4.63
CA TYR A 438 2.94 17.95 3.92
C TYR A 438 2.26 16.95 4.86
N GLU A 439 2.84 16.65 6.03
CA GLU A 439 2.20 15.83 7.07
C GLU A 439 0.88 16.46 7.57
N LEU A 440 0.88 17.78 7.78
CA LEU A 440 -0.33 18.52 8.16
C LEU A 440 -1.40 18.44 7.06
N LEU A 441 -1.02 18.72 5.80
CA LEU A 441 -1.92 18.61 4.65
C LEU A 441 -2.47 17.19 4.48
N ARG A 442 -1.63 16.16 4.67
CA ARG A 442 -2.06 14.75 4.59
C ARG A 442 -3.11 14.42 5.64
N THR A 443 -2.89 14.85 6.90
CA THR A 443 -3.84 14.62 8.00
C THR A 443 -5.15 15.35 7.76
N ALA A 444 -5.08 16.56 7.20
CA ALA A 444 -6.26 17.34 6.82
C ALA A 444 -6.97 16.79 5.56
N GLY A 445 -6.38 15.84 4.82
CA GLY A 445 -6.94 15.37 3.53
C GLY A 445 -6.84 16.43 2.42
N MET A 446 -5.81 17.28 2.48
CA MET A 446 -5.60 18.42 1.58
C MET A 446 -4.30 18.29 0.76
N LEU A 447 -3.74 17.08 0.62
CA LEU A 447 -2.58 16.90 -0.25
C LEU A 447 -2.92 17.37 -1.67
N PRO A 448 -2.09 18.23 -2.29
CA PRO A 448 -2.34 18.67 -3.65
C PRO A 448 -2.20 17.49 -4.62
N SER A 449 -3.08 17.41 -5.58
CA SER A 449 -3.05 16.34 -6.61
C SER A 449 -1.88 16.52 -7.61
N GLU A 450 -1.28 17.70 -7.69
CA GLU A 450 -0.08 18.07 -8.45
C GLU A 450 0.73 19.07 -7.62
N ILE A 451 2.01 18.81 -7.40
CA ILE A 451 2.95 19.66 -6.63
C ILE A 451 3.84 20.43 -7.58
#